data_b23924f99fb51293c74c13702e103494
#
_entry.id   b23924f99fb51293c74c13702e103494
#
_cell.length_a   1.000
_cell.length_b   1.000
_cell.length_c   1.000
_cell.angle_alpha   90.00
_cell.angle_beta   90.00
_cell.angle_gamma   90.00
#
_symmetry.space_group_name_H-M   'P 1'
#
loop_
_entity.id
_entity.type
_entity.pdbx_description
1 polymer ?
#
loop_
_entity_poly.entity_id
_entity_poly.type
_entity_poly.pdbx_seq_one_letter_code
_entity_poly.pdbx_strand_id
1 'polypeptide(L)'
;MEYKLKKLDKIGGFYTMYAEEILNVLPQKKVIGQLPSNIKDMAIDSRSVQPSSLFICIKGYTVDGHEYAQQAVDNGATIIVTERELDLKGNAAQIVVPSTDRALGLLAAKFFDYPSNDIEMFGVTGTNGKTSVSGIIHNIFIGMGEKSALTGTIGFNLNGVLYESANTTSDALSTQQMIFRAKMEGCRAMVMEVSSHGLELGRLAGVDYDVAIFTNLTHDHLDFHGTMENYGNAKALLFSQLGQDLSKNKHAVLNADDEWSERFAKITPYPIWTYGLKNEATFMAKNERYENGQTFFDMVTPNGTYPVCMNLLGEFNIYNVLAATAALYARGYDLQLIIEQIENLPPVKGRMEKVETDLPLQIFIDYAHTPDAIEKAINAAMPYKKPGRKMIFLVGTGGGRDKTKRPDMAAKASVADYVILTTDDPRYEEFDSITGDLAKGMLHEHFACIGDRAEAVRHAVEVAEAGDLIIFAGKGHEDYQIIENTKYPHSDAQIAIEAGKLKFV
;
A
#
# COMPACT_ATOMS: atom_id res chain seq x y z
N MET A 1 -5.42 -18.58 -11.29
CA MET A 1 -6.23 -17.70 -12.17
C MET A 1 -5.38 -16.46 -12.43
N GLU A 2 -4.81 -16.28 -13.63
CA GLU A 2 -4.05 -15.08 -13.96
C GLU A 2 -5.00 -13.89 -14.00
N TYR A 3 -4.92 -13.03 -13.01
CA TYR A 3 -5.59 -11.73 -13.05
C TYR A 3 -4.83 -10.83 -14.03
N LYS A 4 -5.28 -10.74 -15.29
CA LYS A 4 -4.83 -9.66 -16.17
C LYS A 4 -5.31 -8.34 -15.58
N LEU A 5 -4.37 -7.51 -15.12
CA LEU A 5 -4.65 -6.16 -14.69
C LEU A 5 -5.35 -5.38 -15.82
N LYS A 6 -6.49 -4.81 -15.53
CA LYS A 6 -7.20 -3.93 -16.47
C LYS A 6 -6.69 -2.50 -16.30
N LYS A 7 -6.59 -1.76 -17.40
CA LYS A 7 -6.42 -0.30 -17.30
C LYS A 7 -7.74 0.32 -16.87
N LEU A 8 -7.65 1.28 -15.95
CA LEU A 8 -8.82 2.06 -15.54
C LEU A 8 -9.18 2.96 -16.73
N ASP A 9 -10.33 2.71 -17.35
CA ASP A 9 -10.83 3.60 -18.40
C ASP A 9 -11.17 4.95 -17.78
N LYS A 10 -10.79 6.03 -18.47
CA LYS A 10 -11.20 7.37 -18.06
C LYS A 10 -12.72 7.45 -17.99
N ILE A 11 -13.23 8.03 -16.91
CA ILE A 11 -14.64 8.41 -16.84
C ILE A 11 -14.79 9.70 -17.64
N GLY A 12 -14.79 9.56 -18.96
CA GLY A 12 -15.05 10.67 -19.88
C GLY A 12 -16.52 10.81 -20.15
N GLY A 13 -17.02 12.05 -20.14
CA GLY A 13 -18.34 12.37 -20.69
C GLY A 13 -19.56 12.20 -19.79
N PHE A 14 -19.43 11.69 -18.57
CA PHE A 14 -20.58 11.50 -17.65
C PHE A 14 -20.88 12.70 -16.75
N TYR A 15 -19.91 13.59 -16.54
CA TYR A 15 -20.09 14.79 -15.74
C TYR A 15 -19.80 16.04 -16.56
N THR A 16 -20.74 16.96 -16.56
CA THR A 16 -20.54 18.32 -17.06
C THR A 16 -20.78 19.26 -15.89
N MET A 17 -19.75 20.00 -15.51
CA MET A 17 -19.85 20.94 -14.40
C MET A 17 -19.62 22.38 -14.90
N TYR A 18 -20.33 23.34 -14.31
CA TYR A 18 -20.09 24.74 -14.61
C TYR A 18 -18.69 25.15 -14.14
N ALA A 19 -17.93 25.83 -15.03
CA ALA A 19 -16.55 26.24 -14.74
C ALA A 19 -16.46 27.15 -13.50
N GLU A 20 -17.40 28.06 -13.33
CA GLU A 20 -17.45 28.92 -12.16
C GLU A 20 -17.67 28.12 -10.87
N GLU A 21 -18.55 27.12 -10.91
CA GLU A 21 -18.88 26.29 -9.74
C GLU A 21 -17.67 25.48 -9.24
N ILE A 22 -16.93 24.85 -10.16
CA ILE A 22 -15.73 24.09 -9.77
C ILE A 22 -14.62 25.01 -9.26
N LEU A 23 -14.44 26.17 -9.87
CA LEU A 23 -13.41 27.11 -9.48
C LEU A 23 -13.70 27.84 -8.14
N ASN A 24 -14.95 27.85 -7.69
CA ASN A 24 -15.33 28.45 -6.40
C ASN A 24 -14.68 27.75 -5.19
N VAL A 25 -14.23 26.51 -5.32
CA VAL A 25 -13.48 25.82 -4.24
C VAL A 25 -12.06 26.38 -4.03
N LEU A 26 -11.58 27.23 -4.96
CA LEU A 26 -10.27 27.87 -4.87
C LEU A 26 -10.41 29.27 -4.26
N PRO A 27 -10.06 29.48 -2.97
CA PRO A 27 -10.22 30.79 -2.32
C PRO A 27 -9.23 31.83 -2.85
N GLN A 28 -8.06 31.39 -3.29
CA GLN A 28 -7.00 32.23 -3.83
C GLN A 28 -6.74 31.84 -5.28
N LYS A 29 -7.23 32.64 -6.21
CA LYS A 29 -7.02 32.46 -7.64
C LYS A 29 -7.03 33.79 -8.39
N LYS A 30 -6.25 33.88 -9.47
CA LYS A 30 -6.33 34.94 -10.48
C LYS A 30 -6.82 34.33 -11.78
N VAL A 31 -7.90 34.85 -12.34
CA VAL A 31 -8.46 34.37 -13.61
C VAL A 31 -7.93 35.31 -14.74
N ILE A 32 -7.37 34.72 -15.79
CA ILE A 32 -6.89 35.38 -16.98
C ILE A 32 -7.59 34.75 -18.18
N GLY A 33 -8.20 35.60 -19.02
CA GLY A 33 -9.01 35.14 -20.15
C GLY A 33 -10.46 34.90 -19.80
N GLN A 34 -11.25 34.40 -20.76
CA GLN A 34 -12.67 34.16 -20.60
C GLN A 34 -12.91 32.69 -20.17
N LEU A 35 -13.65 32.49 -19.09
CA LEU A 35 -14.01 31.17 -18.63
C LEU A 35 -15.01 30.48 -19.60
N PRO A 36 -14.81 29.20 -19.92
CA PRO A 36 -15.84 28.42 -20.62
C PRO A 36 -17.06 28.23 -19.73
N SER A 37 -18.23 27.96 -20.32
CA SER A 37 -19.43 27.66 -19.51
C SER A 37 -19.26 26.38 -18.70
N ASN A 38 -18.66 25.36 -19.31
CA ASN A 38 -18.64 24.01 -18.72
C ASN A 38 -17.25 23.33 -18.87
N ILE A 39 -16.98 22.42 -17.94
CA ILE A 39 -15.85 21.50 -17.95
C ILE A 39 -16.42 20.09 -18.02
N LYS A 40 -15.81 19.23 -18.84
CA LYS A 40 -16.23 17.83 -19.04
C LYS A 40 -15.22 16.80 -18.57
N ASP A 41 -13.97 17.22 -18.32
CA ASP A 41 -12.88 16.34 -17.92
C ASP A 41 -11.83 17.10 -17.15
N MET A 42 -11.02 16.41 -16.35
CA MET A 42 -9.83 16.93 -15.69
C MET A 42 -8.62 16.08 -16.05
N ALA A 43 -7.47 16.73 -16.24
CA ALA A 43 -6.23 16.07 -16.59
C ALA A 43 -5.02 16.71 -15.91
N ILE A 44 -4.02 15.87 -15.58
CA ILE A 44 -2.67 16.26 -15.12
C ILE A 44 -1.59 15.80 -16.11
N ASP A 45 -1.95 14.99 -17.10
CA ASP A 45 -1.10 14.56 -18.21
C ASP A 45 -1.64 15.15 -19.51
N SER A 46 -0.83 15.96 -20.19
CA SER A 46 -1.22 16.66 -21.43
C SER A 46 -1.67 15.70 -22.55
N ARG A 47 -1.13 14.47 -22.57
CA ARG A 47 -1.47 13.42 -23.54
C ARG A 47 -2.88 12.85 -23.33
N SER A 48 -3.40 13.02 -22.13
CA SER A 48 -4.72 12.50 -21.73
C SER A 48 -5.83 13.54 -21.78
N VAL A 49 -5.52 14.78 -22.15
CA VAL A 49 -6.50 15.88 -22.29
C VAL A 49 -7.54 15.56 -23.35
N GLN A 50 -8.81 15.86 -23.05
CA GLN A 50 -9.95 15.74 -23.94
C GLN A 50 -10.55 17.15 -24.21
N PRO A 51 -11.37 17.33 -25.26
CA PRO A 51 -12.06 18.60 -25.49
C PRO A 51 -12.88 19.05 -24.27
N SER A 52 -12.74 20.32 -23.90
CA SER A 52 -13.35 20.92 -22.69
C SER A 52 -12.79 20.42 -21.37
N SER A 53 -11.54 19.94 -21.35
CA SER A 53 -10.84 19.59 -20.11
C SER A 53 -10.35 20.83 -19.36
N LEU A 54 -10.24 20.68 -18.04
CA LEU A 54 -9.42 21.48 -17.15
C LEU A 54 -8.09 20.76 -16.95
N PHE A 55 -6.99 21.36 -17.38
CA PHE A 55 -5.64 20.81 -17.20
C PHE A 55 -4.93 21.48 -16.03
N ILE A 56 -4.30 20.71 -15.16
CA ILE A 56 -3.58 21.21 -13.99
C ILE A 56 -2.09 20.93 -14.16
N CYS A 57 -1.29 21.99 -14.12
CA CYS A 57 0.17 21.94 -14.26
C CYS A 57 0.81 21.50 -12.94
N ILE A 58 1.08 20.21 -12.78
CA ILE A 58 1.75 19.68 -11.59
C ILE A 58 3.26 19.68 -11.79
N LYS A 59 3.99 20.21 -10.80
CA LYS A 59 5.45 20.16 -10.79
C LYS A 59 5.91 18.83 -10.19
N GLY A 60 6.24 17.88 -11.05
CA GLY A 60 6.80 16.59 -10.65
C GLY A 60 8.30 16.67 -10.34
N TYR A 61 8.86 15.55 -9.83
CA TYR A 61 10.29 15.45 -9.53
C TYR A 61 11.20 15.49 -10.77
N THR A 62 10.71 14.97 -11.89
CA THR A 62 11.48 14.86 -13.14
C THR A 62 11.00 15.79 -14.23
N VAL A 63 9.75 16.26 -14.16
CA VAL A 63 9.11 17.03 -15.21
C VAL A 63 8.23 18.13 -14.58
N ASP A 64 8.31 19.36 -15.10
CA ASP A 64 7.40 20.45 -14.73
C ASP A 64 6.20 20.46 -15.70
N GLY A 65 5.00 20.17 -15.19
CA GLY A 65 3.76 20.15 -15.97
C GLY A 65 3.43 21.51 -16.64
N HIS A 66 3.99 22.60 -16.16
CA HIS A 66 3.84 23.93 -16.79
C HIS A 66 4.42 24.00 -18.21
N GLU A 67 5.45 23.20 -18.50
CA GLU A 67 6.07 23.12 -19.82
C GLU A 67 5.14 22.46 -20.87
N TYR A 68 4.13 21.71 -20.40
CA TYR A 68 3.15 21.01 -21.25
C TYR A 68 1.81 21.73 -21.36
N ALA A 69 1.69 22.94 -20.77
CA ALA A 69 0.44 23.68 -20.78
C ALA A 69 -0.02 24.02 -22.20
N GLN A 70 0.88 24.41 -23.12
CA GLN A 70 0.54 24.68 -24.53
C GLN A 70 0.03 23.40 -25.20
N GLN A 71 0.70 22.28 -25.01
CA GLN A 71 0.25 20.99 -25.56
C GLN A 71 -1.14 20.61 -25.05
N ALA A 72 -1.45 20.90 -23.77
CA ALA A 72 -2.78 20.66 -23.22
C ALA A 72 -3.84 21.54 -23.91
N VAL A 73 -3.53 22.81 -24.20
CA VAL A 73 -4.41 23.72 -24.98
C VAL A 73 -4.64 23.16 -26.40
N ASP A 74 -3.56 22.76 -27.07
CA ASP A 74 -3.63 22.19 -28.43
C ASP A 74 -4.44 20.89 -28.47
N ASN A 75 -4.45 20.12 -27.39
CA ASN A 75 -5.25 18.90 -27.22
C ASN A 75 -6.70 19.17 -26.78
N GLY A 76 -7.08 20.43 -26.52
CA GLY A 76 -8.47 20.82 -26.25
C GLY A 76 -8.79 21.22 -24.82
N ALA A 77 -7.78 21.45 -23.96
CA ALA A 77 -8.01 22.05 -22.65
C ALA A 77 -8.55 23.48 -22.81
N THR A 78 -9.61 23.77 -22.08
CA THR A 78 -10.24 25.12 -22.08
C THR A 78 -9.91 25.93 -20.83
N ILE A 79 -9.38 25.28 -19.82
CA ILE A 79 -8.84 25.89 -18.59
C ILE A 79 -7.47 25.28 -18.28
N ILE A 80 -6.50 26.12 -17.95
CA ILE A 80 -5.17 25.76 -17.46
C ILE A 80 -5.02 26.27 -16.04
N VAL A 81 -4.83 25.40 -15.08
CA VAL A 81 -4.49 25.76 -13.68
C VAL A 81 -2.97 25.73 -13.53
N THR A 82 -2.40 26.83 -13.06
CA THR A 82 -0.96 27.07 -13.08
C THR A 82 -0.52 27.88 -11.85
N GLU A 83 0.78 27.86 -11.52
CA GLU A 83 1.34 28.66 -10.41
C GLU A 83 1.88 30.04 -10.87
N ARG A 84 1.99 30.27 -12.17
CA ARG A 84 2.46 31.49 -12.80
C ARG A 84 1.72 31.77 -14.10
N GLU A 85 1.68 33.01 -14.52
CA GLU A 85 1.19 33.35 -15.86
C GLU A 85 2.07 32.70 -16.92
N LEU A 86 1.43 32.13 -17.94
CA LEU A 86 2.08 31.48 -19.07
C LEU A 86 1.69 32.22 -20.37
N ASP A 87 2.63 32.34 -21.30
CA ASP A 87 2.35 32.87 -22.65
C ASP A 87 1.79 31.71 -23.52
N LEU A 88 0.46 31.54 -23.48
CA LEU A 88 -0.25 30.48 -24.19
C LEU A 88 -0.95 31.03 -25.43
N LYS A 89 -0.84 30.28 -26.54
CA LYS A 89 -1.61 30.57 -27.75
C LYS A 89 -2.98 29.88 -27.64
N GLY A 90 -4.02 30.58 -28.11
CA GLY A 90 -5.39 30.06 -28.08
C GLY A 90 -6.28 30.77 -27.06
N ASN A 91 -7.46 30.22 -26.79
CA ASN A 91 -8.50 30.85 -25.98
C ASN A 91 -8.69 30.19 -24.61
N ALA A 92 -7.78 29.36 -24.14
CA ALA A 92 -7.89 28.72 -22.83
C ALA A 92 -7.75 29.77 -21.71
N ALA A 93 -8.64 29.74 -20.74
CA ALA A 93 -8.53 30.54 -19.54
C ALA A 93 -7.39 30.02 -18.66
N GLN A 94 -6.62 30.91 -18.05
CA GLN A 94 -5.62 30.51 -17.04
C GLN A 94 -6.12 30.85 -15.64
N ILE A 95 -5.93 29.93 -14.75
CA ILE A 95 -6.25 30.06 -13.31
C ILE A 95 -4.93 29.99 -12.56
N VAL A 96 -4.41 31.14 -12.17
CA VAL A 96 -3.16 31.22 -11.42
C VAL A 96 -3.48 31.02 -9.93
N VAL A 97 -2.83 30.02 -9.31
CA VAL A 97 -3.01 29.62 -7.89
C VAL A 97 -1.66 29.59 -7.18
N PRO A 98 -1.62 29.72 -5.85
CA PRO A 98 -0.36 29.62 -5.08
C PRO A 98 0.29 28.22 -5.12
N SER A 99 -0.50 27.15 -5.28
CA SER A 99 -0.04 25.76 -5.36
C SER A 99 -1.02 24.93 -6.19
N THR A 100 -0.53 24.35 -7.26
CA THR A 100 -1.31 23.47 -8.13
C THR A 100 -1.58 22.10 -7.47
N ASP A 101 -0.65 21.61 -6.62
CA ASP A 101 -0.85 20.36 -5.86
C ASP A 101 -2.04 20.47 -4.89
N ARG A 102 -2.13 21.58 -4.16
CA ARG A 102 -3.27 21.83 -3.26
C ARG A 102 -4.57 22.06 -4.03
N ALA A 103 -4.51 22.79 -5.14
CA ALA A 103 -5.66 23.02 -6.00
C ALA A 103 -6.20 21.73 -6.60
N LEU A 104 -5.33 20.80 -6.99
CA LEU A 104 -5.72 19.51 -7.59
C LEU A 104 -6.70 18.73 -6.71
N GLY A 105 -6.37 18.56 -5.41
CA GLY A 105 -7.24 17.82 -4.49
C GLY A 105 -8.62 18.44 -4.33
N LEU A 106 -8.67 19.78 -4.16
CA LEU A 106 -9.93 20.52 -4.02
C LEU A 106 -10.79 20.46 -5.30
N LEU A 107 -10.17 20.66 -6.46
CA LEU A 107 -10.85 20.63 -7.75
C LEU A 107 -11.34 19.21 -8.08
N ALA A 108 -10.52 18.19 -7.85
CA ALA A 108 -10.90 16.80 -8.11
C ALA A 108 -12.05 16.35 -7.21
N ALA A 109 -11.98 16.64 -5.90
CA ALA A 109 -13.07 16.32 -4.98
C ALA A 109 -14.39 16.98 -5.40
N LYS A 110 -14.35 18.28 -5.77
CA LYS A 110 -15.53 19.00 -6.25
C LYS A 110 -16.04 18.43 -7.58
N PHE A 111 -15.13 18.13 -8.52
CA PHE A 111 -15.51 17.62 -9.85
C PHE A 111 -16.25 16.30 -9.76
N PHE A 112 -15.86 15.41 -8.84
CA PHE A 112 -16.54 14.14 -8.60
C PHE A 112 -17.63 14.22 -7.51
N ASP A 113 -18.03 15.43 -7.10
CA ASP A 113 -19.07 15.70 -6.11
C ASP A 113 -18.82 15.00 -4.77
N TYR A 114 -17.59 15.15 -4.24
CA TYR A 114 -17.15 14.65 -2.93
C TYR A 114 -17.52 13.18 -2.66
N PRO A 115 -17.10 12.24 -3.50
CA PRO A 115 -17.60 10.87 -3.51
C PRO A 115 -17.34 10.10 -2.21
N SER A 116 -16.33 10.49 -1.44
CA SER A 116 -16.01 9.89 -0.13
C SER A 116 -17.07 10.16 0.95
N ASN A 117 -18.02 11.10 0.72
CA ASN A 117 -19.11 11.34 1.67
C ASN A 117 -20.22 10.28 1.59
N ASP A 118 -20.27 9.49 0.53
CA ASP A 118 -21.39 8.58 0.21
C ASP A 118 -21.05 7.09 0.41
N ILE A 119 -19.81 6.76 0.70
CA ILE A 119 -19.34 5.40 1.00
C ILE A 119 -18.47 5.41 2.25
N GLU A 120 -18.36 4.28 2.95
CA GLU A 120 -17.52 4.20 4.13
C GLU A 120 -16.03 4.13 3.75
N MET A 121 -15.22 5.04 4.29
CA MET A 121 -13.82 5.21 3.94
C MET A 121 -12.89 4.74 5.07
N PHE A 122 -12.09 3.73 4.79
CA PHE A 122 -11.06 3.23 5.71
C PHE A 122 -9.67 3.57 5.19
N GLY A 123 -8.88 4.28 5.98
CA GLY A 123 -7.49 4.61 5.67
C GLY A 123 -6.52 3.83 6.57
N VAL A 124 -5.60 3.08 5.98
CA VAL A 124 -4.61 2.27 6.71
C VAL A 124 -3.22 2.81 6.49
N THR A 125 -2.56 3.28 7.54
CA THR A 125 -1.17 3.76 7.51
C THR A 125 -0.26 2.98 8.47
N GLY A 126 1.03 3.04 8.22
CA GLY A 126 2.09 2.40 8.99
C GLY A 126 3.28 2.05 8.12
N THR A 127 4.33 1.48 8.68
CA THR A 127 5.46 0.96 7.90
C THR A 127 5.07 -0.37 7.27
N ASN A 128 4.72 -1.35 8.08
CA ASN A 128 4.34 -2.70 7.67
C ASN A 128 2.85 -2.96 7.96
N GLY A 129 2.24 -3.94 7.27
CA GLY A 129 0.86 -4.39 7.54
C GLY A 129 -0.25 -3.67 6.78
N LYS A 130 0.00 -2.54 6.12
CA LYS A 130 -1.03 -1.78 5.35
C LYS A 130 -1.81 -2.67 4.39
N THR A 131 -1.13 -3.37 3.50
CA THR A 131 -1.73 -4.26 2.49
C THR A 131 -2.54 -5.39 3.13
N SER A 132 -2.03 -5.96 4.22
CA SER A 132 -2.72 -7.05 4.93
C SER A 132 -3.99 -6.54 5.61
N VAL A 133 -3.92 -5.46 6.40
CA VAL A 133 -5.09 -4.90 7.09
C VAL A 133 -6.16 -4.45 6.10
N SER A 134 -5.77 -3.71 5.05
CA SER A 134 -6.73 -3.26 4.04
C SER A 134 -7.34 -4.42 3.26
N GLY A 135 -6.55 -5.45 2.93
CA GLY A 135 -7.04 -6.67 2.29
C GLY A 135 -7.98 -7.47 3.19
N ILE A 136 -7.70 -7.59 4.49
CA ILE A 136 -8.56 -8.25 5.47
C ILE A 136 -9.92 -7.54 5.55
N ILE A 137 -9.94 -6.22 5.72
CA ILE A 137 -11.19 -5.44 5.78
C ILE A 137 -12.00 -5.64 4.49
N HIS A 138 -11.35 -5.50 3.32
CA HIS A 138 -12.00 -5.70 2.02
C HIS A 138 -12.60 -7.09 1.88
N ASN A 139 -11.84 -8.14 2.23
CA ASN A 139 -12.31 -9.53 2.13
C ASN A 139 -13.45 -9.84 3.11
N ILE A 140 -13.45 -9.23 4.30
CA ILE A 140 -14.57 -9.36 5.25
C ILE A 140 -15.85 -8.77 4.65
N PHE A 141 -15.80 -7.58 4.01
CA PHE A 141 -16.96 -7.02 3.30
C PHE A 141 -17.47 -7.97 2.21
N ILE A 142 -16.55 -8.47 1.36
CA ILE A 142 -16.91 -9.41 0.29
C ILE A 142 -17.53 -10.70 0.88
N GLY A 143 -16.98 -11.24 1.96
CA GLY A 143 -17.48 -12.42 2.65
C GLY A 143 -18.87 -12.22 3.28
N MET A 144 -19.18 -11.00 3.72
CA MET A 144 -20.52 -10.60 4.17
C MET A 144 -21.50 -10.37 3.02
N GLY A 145 -21.08 -10.53 1.76
CA GLY A 145 -21.92 -10.28 0.58
C GLY A 145 -22.03 -8.81 0.19
N GLU A 146 -21.23 -7.93 0.79
CA GLU A 146 -21.19 -6.51 0.50
C GLU A 146 -20.16 -6.19 -0.58
N LYS A 147 -20.47 -5.25 -1.47
CA LYS A 147 -19.51 -4.74 -2.43
C LYS A 147 -18.49 -3.84 -1.75
N SER A 148 -17.22 -4.05 -2.05
CA SER A 148 -16.12 -3.25 -1.51
C SER A 148 -15.08 -2.92 -2.57
N ALA A 149 -14.43 -1.78 -2.41
CA ALA A 149 -13.26 -1.39 -3.20
C ALA A 149 -12.02 -1.32 -2.31
N LEU A 150 -10.85 -1.63 -2.90
CA LEU A 150 -9.55 -1.56 -2.23
C LEU A 150 -8.54 -0.90 -3.15
N THR A 151 -7.79 0.08 -2.66
CA THR A 151 -6.64 0.63 -3.38
C THR A 151 -5.37 0.57 -2.54
N GLY A 152 -4.27 0.18 -3.16
CA GLY A 152 -2.99 0.03 -2.49
C GLY A 152 -1.88 -0.46 -3.39
N THR A 153 -0.89 -1.08 -2.80
CA THR A 153 0.31 -1.57 -3.46
C THR A 153 0.02 -2.59 -4.58
N ILE A 154 -1.01 -3.41 -4.42
CA ILE A 154 -1.38 -4.43 -5.42
C ILE A 154 -2.12 -3.81 -6.62
N GLY A 155 -2.72 -2.63 -6.43
CA GLY A 155 -3.53 -1.97 -7.45
C GLY A 155 -4.88 -1.48 -6.91
N PHE A 156 -5.82 -1.22 -7.80
CA PHE A 156 -7.21 -0.88 -7.46
C PHE A 156 -8.11 -2.10 -7.72
N ASN A 157 -8.58 -2.70 -6.64
CA ASN A 157 -9.56 -3.79 -6.69
C ASN A 157 -10.97 -3.20 -6.53
N LEU A 158 -11.79 -3.33 -7.55
CA LEU A 158 -13.17 -2.90 -7.55
C LEU A 158 -14.07 -4.13 -7.58
N ASN A 159 -14.57 -4.52 -6.43
CA ASN A 159 -15.45 -5.66 -6.24
C ASN A 159 -14.94 -6.96 -6.94
N GLY A 160 -13.66 -7.29 -6.72
CA GLY A 160 -13.00 -8.47 -7.29
C GLY A 160 -12.34 -8.27 -8.66
N VAL A 161 -12.53 -7.11 -9.31
CA VAL A 161 -11.83 -6.76 -10.56
C VAL A 161 -10.63 -5.89 -10.25
N LEU A 162 -9.43 -6.35 -10.62
CA LEU A 162 -8.17 -5.65 -10.34
C LEU A 162 -7.76 -4.76 -11.52
N TYR A 163 -7.48 -3.49 -11.23
CA TYR A 163 -6.96 -2.47 -12.14
C TYR A 163 -5.56 -2.03 -11.73
N GLU A 164 -4.74 -1.65 -12.72
CA GLU A 164 -3.39 -1.13 -12.46
C GLU A 164 -3.44 0.17 -11.66
N SER A 165 -2.49 0.33 -10.75
CA SER A 165 -2.21 1.58 -10.04
C SER A 165 -0.71 1.88 -10.12
N ALA A 166 -0.35 3.12 -10.38
CA ALA A 166 1.05 3.53 -10.51
C ALA A 166 1.78 3.61 -9.15
N ASN A 167 1.05 3.82 -8.08
CA ASN A 167 1.59 4.01 -6.73
C ASN A 167 0.65 3.39 -5.68
N THR A 168 1.21 3.02 -4.52
CA THR A 168 0.42 2.58 -3.35
C THR A 168 -0.69 3.58 -3.00
N THR A 169 -0.38 4.88 -3.05
CA THR A 169 -1.34 5.98 -2.93
C THR A 169 -1.22 6.84 -4.17
N SER A 170 -2.23 6.79 -5.03
CA SER A 170 -2.28 7.51 -6.31
C SER A 170 -2.34 9.03 -6.13
N ASP A 171 -2.14 9.80 -7.21
CA ASP A 171 -2.37 11.25 -7.20
C ASP A 171 -3.83 11.59 -6.84
N ALA A 172 -4.08 12.86 -6.49
CA ALA A 172 -5.39 13.27 -5.97
C ALA A 172 -6.52 13.14 -7.00
N LEU A 173 -6.24 13.32 -8.30
CA LEU A 173 -7.25 13.15 -9.35
C LEU A 173 -7.62 11.67 -9.50
N SER A 174 -6.63 10.80 -9.63
CA SER A 174 -6.82 9.35 -9.71
C SER A 174 -7.51 8.79 -8.46
N THR A 175 -7.15 9.31 -7.29
CA THR A 175 -7.77 8.94 -6.00
C THR A 175 -9.27 9.24 -6.00
N GLN A 176 -9.67 10.47 -6.32
CA GLN A 176 -11.07 10.87 -6.37
C GLN A 176 -11.86 10.09 -7.46
N GLN A 177 -11.21 9.82 -8.59
CA GLN A 177 -11.79 9.00 -9.66
C GLN A 177 -12.08 7.57 -9.21
N MET A 178 -11.16 6.93 -8.47
CA MET A 178 -11.34 5.58 -7.94
C MET A 178 -12.47 5.53 -6.90
N ILE A 179 -12.54 6.54 -5.99
CA ILE A 179 -13.63 6.65 -5.01
C ILE A 179 -14.98 6.83 -5.71
N PHE A 180 -15.03 7.72 -6.71
CA PHE A 180 -16.25 7.93 -7.50
C PHE A 180 -16.70 6.64 -8.21
N ARG A 181 -15.78 5.88 -8.81
CA ARG A 181 -16.10 4.58 -9.40
C ARG A 181 -16.63 3.58 -8.38
N ALA A 182 -16.02 3.49 -7.20
CA ALA A 182 -16.50 2.64 -6.12
C ALA A 182 -17.94 2.99 -5.72
N LYS A 183 -18.24 4.30 -5.58
CA LYS A 183 -19.59 4.81 -5.33
C LYS A 183 -20.58 4.39 -6.44
N MET A 184 -20.22 4.61 -7.71
CA MET A 184 -21.08 4.30 -8.86
C MET A 184 -21.33 2.80 -9.03
N GLU A 185 -20.40 1.94 -8.65
CA GLU A 185 -20.57 0.49 -8.61
C GLU A 185 -21.39 0.01 -7.39
N GLY A 186 -21.78 0.92 -6.51
CA GLY A 186 -22.56 0.63 -5.31
C GLY A 186 -21.74 -0.07 -4.23
N CYS A 187 -20.44 0.21 -4.13
CA CYS A 187 -19.63 -0.29 -3.03
C CYS A 187 -20.11 0.30 -1.70
N ARG A 188 -20.21 -0.55 -0.69
CA ARG A 188 -20.52 -0.17 0.70
C ARG A 188 -19.35 0.58 1.31
N ALA A 189 -18.12 0.13 1.03
CA ALA A 189 -16.91 0.68 1.58
C ALA A 189 -15.78 0.75 0.56
N MET A 190 -14.83 1.65 0.80
CA MET A 190 -13.54 1.67 0.15
C MET A 190 -12.43 1.68 1.19
N VAL A 191 -11.51 0.76 1.05
CA VAL A 191 -10.32 0.63 1.93
C VAL A 191 -9.11 1.12 1.17
N MET A 192 -8.30 1.97 1.79
CA MET A 192 -7.14 2.61 1.15
C MET A 192 -5.86 2.38 1.94
N GLU A 193 -4.82 1.89 1.27
CA GLU A 193 -3.47 2.00 1.81
C GLU A 193 -3.01 3.45 1.72
N VAL A 194 -2.68 4.02 2.88
CA VAL A 194 -2.28 5.42 3.03
C VAL A 194 -0.78 5.49 3.31
N SER A 195 0.01 5.78 2.27
CA SER A 195 1.46 5.93 2.39
C SER A 195 1.83 7.30 2.98
N SER A 196 2.98 7.37 3.65
CA SER A 196 3.52 8.64 4.17
C SER A 196 3.80 9.64 3.05
N HIS A 197 4.30 9.18 1.89
CA HIS A 197 4.47 10.01 0.70
C HIS A 197 3.13 10.57 0.20
N GLY A 198 2.08 9.73 0.18
CA GLY A 198 0.74 10.17 -0.23
C GLY A 198 0.17 11.27 0.65
N LEU A 199 0.40 11.18 1.95
CA LEU A 199 -0.02 12.19 2.94
C LEU A 199 0.81 13.48 2.79
N GLU A 200 2.14 13.38 2.77
CA GLU A 200 3.05 14.52 2.65
C GLU A 200 2.83 15.31 1.36
N LEU A 201 2.60 14.60 0.26
CA LEU A 201 2.38 15.19 -1.06
C LEU A 201 0.91 15.59 -1.32
N GLY A 202 0.03 15.54 -0.32
CA GLY A 202 -1.36 15.99 -0.45
C GLY A 202 -2.22 15.15 -1.40
N ARG A 203 -1.82 13.93 -1.75
CA ARG A 203 -2.54 13.06 -2.72
C ARG A 203 -3.92 12.62 -2.24
N LEU A 204 -4.19 12.77 -0.95
CA LEU A 204 -5.44 12.41 -0.29
C LEU A 204 -6.30 13.62 0.07
N ALA A 205 -5.93 14.80 -0.42
CA ALA A 205 -6.70 16.02 -0.19
C ALA A 205 -8.14 15.84 -0.71
N GLY A 206 -9.11 16.20 0.13
CA GLY A 206 -10.53 16.05 -0.18
C GLY A 206 -11.11 14.65 0.02
N VAL A 207 -10.35 13.68 0.57
CA VAL A 207 -10.88 12.39 1.01
C VAL A 207 -11.35 12.50 2.46
N ASP A 208 -12.62 12.18 2.70
CA ASP A 208 -13.22 12.18 4.03
C ASP A 208 -13.23 10.76 4.60
N TYR A 209 -12.25 10.43 5.44
CA TYR A 209 -12.14 9.12 6.07
C TYR A 209 -13.10 8.97 7.25
N ASP A 210 -13.71 7.78 7.39
CA ASP A 210 -14.50 7.38 8.56
C ASP A 210 -13.61 6.72 9.61
N VAL A 211 -12.63 5.92 9.18
CA VAL A 211 -11.71 5.23 10.07
C VAL A 211 -10.27 5.42 9.63
N ALA A 212 -9.43 5.90 10.54
CA ALA A 212 -7.98 5.96 10.38
C ALA A 212 -7.32 4.86 11.21
N ILE A 213 -6.51 4.01 10.57
CA ILE A 213 -5.90 2.84 11.18
C ILE A 213 -4.38 2.98 11.15
N PHE A 214 -3.72 2.81 12.31
CA PHE A 214 -2.27 2.79 12.44
C PHE A 214 -1.76 1.39 12.78
N THR A 215 -0.82 0.89 11.98
CA THR A 215 -0.24 -0.44 12.20
C THR A 215 1.04 -0.41 13.03
N ASN A 216 2.08 0.27 12.57
CA ASN A 216 3.38 0.42 13.24
C ASN A 216 4.25 1.48 12.57
N LEU A 217 5.32 1.92 13.26
CA LEU A 217 6.33 2.79 12.70
C LEU A 217 7.73 2.21 12.96
N THR A 218 8.41 1.74 11.92
CA THR A 218 9.77 1.23 11.97
C THR A 218 10.63 1.90 10.89
N HIS A 219 11.96 1.72 10.94
CA HIS A 219 12.90 2.35 10.02
C HIS A 219 12.57 2.02 8.55
N ASP A 220 12.13 3.02 7.80
CA ASP A 220 11.96 3.00 6.35
C ASP A 220 11.83 4.43 5.80
N HIS A 221 12.01 4.61 4.50
CA HIS A 221 11.76 5.87 3.78
C HIS A 221 12.52 7.11 4.31
N LEU A 222 13.68 6.93 4.97
CA LEU A 222 14.48 8.06 5.45
C LEU A 222 15.21 8.80 4.32
N ASP A 223 15.34 8.19 3.15
CA ASP A 223 15.76 8.85 1.91
C ASP A 223 14.84 10.01 1.51
N PHE A 224 13.55 9.91 1.82
CA PHE A 224 12.54 10.95 1.56
C PHE A 224 12.28 11.84 2.78
N HIS A 225 12.04 11.25 3.94
CA HIS A 225 11.63 11.98 5.15
C HIS A 225 12.81 12.54 5.97
N GLY A 226 14.02 12.05 5.75
CA GLY A 226 15.25 12.44 6.46
C GLY A 226 15.36 11.91 7.89
N THR A 227 14.27 11.92 8.66
CA THR A 227 14.24 11.45 10.07
C THR A 227 12.99 10.64 10.38
N MET A 228 13.08 9.78 11.41
CA MET A 228 11.92 9.04 11.92
C MET A 228 10.82 9.98 12.44
N GLU A 229 11.20 11.12 12.99
CA GLU A 229 10.27 12.16 13.45
C GLU A 229 9.43 12.71 12.29
N ASN A 230 10.05 13.10 11.19
CA ASN A 230 9.33 13.56 9.99
C ASN A 230 8.48 12.45 9.39
N TYR A 231 8.98 11.21 9.37
CA TYR A 231 8.26 10.07 8.87
C TYR A 231 6.99 9.78 9.68
N GLY A 232 7.08 9.82 11.01
CA GLY A 232 5.93 9.70 11.90
C GLY A 232 4.96 10.87 11.76
N ASN A 233 5.46 12.11 11.64
CA ASN A 233 4.65 13.30 11.40
C ASN A 233 3.85 13.24 10.10
N ALA A 234 4.45 12.73 9.03
CA ALA A 234 3.74 12.51 7.77
C ALA A 234 2.54 11.54 7.95
N LYS A 235 2.74 10.42 8.68
CA LYS A 235 1.63 9.50 8.99
C LYS A 235 0.58 10.10 9.93
N ALA A 236 1.00 10.96 10.85
CA ALA A 236 0.12 11.69 11.78
C ALA A 236 -0.96 12.50 11.05
N LEU A 237 -0.68 12.95 9.81
CA LEU A 237 -1.64 13.68 8.98
C LEU A 237 -2.95 12.92 8.77
N LEU A 238 -2.93 11.59 8.66
CA LEU A 238 -4.16 10.81 8.51
C LEU A 238 -5.11 11.01 9.70
N PHE A 239 -4.57 11.05 10.92
CA PHE A 239 -5.35 11.18 12.14
C PHE A 239 -5.81 12.63 12.39
N SER A 240 -4.97 13.61 12.09
CA SER A 240 -5.34 15.03 12.17
C SER A 240 -6.37 15.41 11.10
N GLN A 241 -6.33 14.78 9.93
CA GLN A 241 -7.24 15.03 8.82
C GLN A 241 -8.58 14.30 8.92
N LEU A 242 -8.84 13.51 9.98
CA LEU A 242 -10.19 13.04 10.27
C LEU A 242 -11.18 14.20 10.49
N GLY A 243 -10.66 15.39 10.82
CA GLY A 243 -11.42 16.62 10.92
C GLY A 243 -11.91 16.94 12.32
N GLN A 244 -12.84 17.90 12.42
CA GLN A 244 -13.38 18.42 13.67
C GLN A 244 -14.92 18.33 13.75
N ASP A 245 -15.57 17.70 12.77
CA ASP A 245 -17.02 17.54 12.77
C ASP A 245 -17.43 16.32 13.60
N LEU A 246 -17.58 16.52 14.92
CA LEU A 246 -17.92 15.46 15.87
C LEU A 246 -19.36 14.91 15.71
N SER A 247 -20.16 15.45 14.78
CA SER A 247 -21.44 14.86 14.42
C SER A 247 -21.29 13.61 13.54
N LYS A 248 -20.14 13.46 12.88
CA LYS A 248 -19.80 12.28 12.08
C LYS A 248 -19.28 11.14 12.96
N ASN A 249 -19.72 9.93 12.68
CA ASN A 249 -19.27 8.71 13.37
C ASN A 249 -17.91 8.25 12.85
N LYS A 250 -16.83 8.92 13.25
CA LYS A 250 -15.45 8.63 12.84
C LYS A 250 -14.63 8.07 13.99
N HIS A 251 -13.60 7.29 13.66
CA HIS A 251 -12.79 6.58 14.65
C HIS A 251 -11.31 6.53 14.26
N ALA A 252 -10.45 6.51 15.27
CA ALA A 252 -9.05 6.12 15.14
C ALA A 252 -8.83 4.72 15.71
N VAL A 253 -8.06 3.89 15.03
CA VAL A 253 -7.65 2.55 15.47
C VAL A 253 -6.14 2.51 15.57
N LEU A 254 -5.61 2.30 16.77
CA LEU A 254 -4.20 2.46 17.09
C LEU A 254 -3.60 1.19 17.71
N ASN A 255 -2.39 0.85 17.31
CA ASN A 255 -1.62 -0.25 17.87
C ASN A 255 -1.04 0.16 19.25
N ALA A 256 -1.55 -0.41 20.33
CA ALA A 256 -1.11 -0.12 21.69
C ALA A 256 0.35 -0.53 21.98
N ASP A 257 0.92 -1.41 21.14
CA ASP A 257 2.29 -1.89 21.28
C ASP A 257 3.33 -1.02 20.54
N ASP A 258 2.87 0.05 19.86
CA ASP A 258 3.74 1.01 19.17
C ASP A 258 3.69 2.38 19.86
N GLU A 259 4.86 2.93 20.21
CA GLU A 259 5.00 4.18 20.95
C GLU A 259 4.38 5.40 20.24
N TRP A 260 4.29 5.40 18.90
CA TRP A 260 3.69 6.48 18.13
C TRP A 260 2.18 6.59 18.31
N SER A 261 1.54 5.55 18.80
CA SER A 261 0.10 5.54 19.08
C SER A 261 -0.32 6.60 20.08
N GLU A 262 0.48 6.85 21.13
CA GLU A 262 0.19 7.93 22.08
C GLU A 262 0.17 9.31 21.42
N ARG A 263 1.08 9.53 20.47
CA ARG A 263 1.14 10.78 19.73
C ARG A 263 -0.06 10.94 18.80
N PHE A 264 -0.43 9.89 18.08
CA PHE A 264 -1.57 9.92 17.17
C PHE A 264 -2.89 10.08 17.92
N ALA A 265 -2.99 9.49 19.11
CA ALA A 265 -4.14 9.67 19.99
C ALA A 265 -4.36 11.14 20.41
N LYS A 266 -3.28 11.91 20.57
CA LYS A 266 -3.36 13.32 21.01
C LYS A 266 -3.80 14.29 19.93
N ILE A 267 -3.73 13.91 18.65
CA ILE A 267 -3.99 14.82 17.52
C ILE A 267 -5.36 14.63 16.87
N THR A 268 -6.12 13.59 17.25
CA THR A 268 -7.49 13.40 16.79
C THR A 268 -8.49 13.63 17.91
N PRO A 269 -9.63 14.33 17.67
CA PRO A 269 -10.69 14.49 18.65
C PRO A 269 -11.68 13.31 18.69
N TYR A 270 -11.55 12.35 17.75
CA TYR A 270 -12.48 11.24 17.63
C TYR A 270 -12.17 10.08 18.57
N PRO A 271 -13.16 9.21 18.86
CA PRO A 271 -12.96 8.02 19.69
C PRO A 271 -11.83 7.14 19.16
N ILE A 272 -11.06 6.59 20.10
CA ILE A 272 -9.90 5.76 19.85
C ILE A 272 -10.22 4.33 20.27
N TRP A 273 -9.94 3.39 19.37
CA TRP A 273 -9.95 1.96 19.63
C TRP A 273 -8.51 1.47 19.55
N THR A 274 -8.09 0.73 20.56
CA THR A 274 -6.73 0.21 20.60
C THR A 274 -6.72 -1.30 20.36
N TYR A 275 -5.61 -1.78 19.80
CA TYR A 275 -5.37 -3.20 19.67
C TYR A 275 -3.90 -3.53 19.97
N GLY A 276 -3.62 -4.75 20.41
CA GLY A 276 -2.26 -5.18 20.74
C GLY A 276 -2.21 -6.58 21.32
N LEU A 277 -0.99 -7.07 21.56
CA LEU A 277 -0.71 -8.36 22.18
C LEU A 277 -0.04 -8.19 23.55
N LYS A 278 0.74 -7.11 23.73
CA LYS A 278 1.65 -6.91 24.87
C LYS A 278 1.08 -5.93 25.87
N ASN A 279 0.66 -4.77 25.40
CA ASN A 279 0.08 -3.70 26.23
C ASN A 279 -1.43 -3.85 26.32
N GLU A 280 -2.02 -3.33 27.40
CA GLU A 280 -3.48 -3.29 27.55
C GLU A 280 -4.14 -2.54 26.39
N ALA A 281 -5.11 -3.16 25.75
CA ALA A 281 -5.80 -2.63 24.60
C ALA A 281 -7.27 -3.06 24.58
N THR A 282 -8.10 -2.35 23.80
CA THR A 282 -9.52 -2.66 23.62
C THR A 282 -9.73 -4.03 22.95
N PHE A 283 -8.87 -4.35 21.99
CA PHE A 283 -8.82 -5.65 21.31
C PHE A 283 -7.46 -6.29 21.54
N MET A 284 -7.45 -7.50 22.11
CA MET A 284 -6.21 -8.22 22.41
C MET A 284 -6.29 -9.68 21.90
N ALA A 285 -5.14 -10.25 21.63
CA ALA A 285 -5.03 -11.71 21.47
C ALA A 285 -4.33 -12.31 22.69
N LYS A 286 -4.75 -13.51 23.07
CA LYS A 286 -4.14 -14.35 24.12
C LYS A 286 -4.10 -15.79 23.68
N ASN A 287 -3.23 -16.59 24.29
CA ASN A 287 -3.15 -18.04 24.09
C ASN A 287 -2.88 -18.41 22.61
N GLU A 288 -1.97 -17.68 21.95
CA GLU A 288 -1.62 -17.88 20.55
C GLU A 288 -0.98 -19.27 20.34
N ARG A 289 -1.42 -19.98 19.31
CA ARG A 289 -0.90 -21.28 18.90
C ARG A 289 -0.81 -21.35 17.40
N TYR A 290 0.21 -22.05 16.92
CA TYR A 290 0.49 -22.22 15.49
C TYR A 290 0.54 -23.72 15.20
N GLU A 291 -0.50 -24.26 14.59
CA GLU A 291 -0.66 -25.70 14.38
C GLU A 291 -1.22 -25.98 12.97
N ASN A 292 -0.66 -26.98 12.28
CA ASN A 292 -1.16 -27.46 10.98
C ASN A 292 -1.36 -26.37 9.90
N GLY A 293 -0.55 -25.32 9.90
CA GLY A 293 -0.68 -24.22 8.93
C GLY A 293 -1.74 -23.18 9.30
N GLN A 294 -2.27 -23.24 10.49
CA GLN A 294 -3.27 -22.31 11.01
C GLN A 294 -2.77 -21.60 12.26
N THR A 295 -3.31 -20.42 12.50
CA THR A 295 -3.09 -19.61 13.71
C THR A 295 -4.37 -19.62 14.54
N PHE A 296 -4.24 -19.95 15.83
CA PHE A 296 -5.32 -19.97 16.82
C PHE A 296 -5.02 -18.98 17.93
N PHE A 297 -6.01 -18.24 18.38
CA PHE A 297 -5.90 -17.36 19.54
C PHE A 297 -7.27 -17.03 20.13
N ASP A 298 -7.27 -16.55 21.38
CA ASP A 298 -8.45 -16.01 22.03
C ASP A 298 -8.49 -14.49 21.82
N MET A 299 -9.46 -13.99 21.06
CA MET A 299 -9.67 -12.55 20.87
C MET A 299 -10.46 -11.97 22.04
N VAL A 300 -9.81 -11.15 22.84
CA VAL A 300 -10.44 -10.36 23.92
C VAL A 300 -10.98 -9.08 23.33
N THR A 301 -12.24 -8.77 23.58
CA THR A 301 -12.98 -7.60 23.05
C THR A 301 -13.82 -6.96 24.13
N PRO A 302 -14.41 -5.79 23.92
CA PRO A 302 -15.36 -5.18 24.87
C PRO A 302 -16.57 -6.05 25.20
N ASN A 303 -16.96 -6.97 24.30
CA ASN A 303 -18.13 -7.84 24.46
C ASN A 303 -17.81 -9.23 25.02
N GLY A 304 -16.55 -9.51 25.31
CA GLY A 304 -16.09 -10.83 25.80
C GLY A 304 -14.90 -11.39 25.03
N THR A 305 -14.64 -12.67 25.26
CA THR A 305 -13.54 -13.40 24.65
C THR A 305 -14.07 -14.43 23.66
N TYR A 306 -13.50 -14.45 22.47
CA TYR A 306 -13.92 -15.31 21.36
C TYR A 306 -12.73 -16.12 20.83
N PRO A 307 -12.86 -17.44 20.66
CA PRO A 307 -11.84 -18.22 20.00
C PRO A 307 -11.81 -17.88 18.51
N VAL A 308 -10.62 -17.71 17.95
CA VAL A 308 -10.40 -17.40 16.53
C VAL A 308 -9.44 -18.42 15.95
N CYS A 309 -9.77 -18.91 14.75
CA CYS A 309 -8.92 -19.73 13.91
C CYS A 309 -8.75 -19.00 12.56
N MET A 310 -7.53 -18.89 12.04
CA MET A 310 -7.30 -18.28 10.74
C MET A 310 -6.19 -18.98 9.96
N ASN A 311 -6.26 -18.91 8.62
CA ASN A 311 -5.26 -19.48 7.71
C ASN A 311 -4.09 -18.53 7.43
N LEU A 312 -4.00 -17.39 8.14
CA LEU A 312 -2.91 -16.42 8.02
C LEU A 312 -1.81 -16.76 9.02
N LEU A 313 -0.56 -16.78 8.56
CA LEU A 313 0.58 -17.23 9.35
C LEU A 313 1.31 -16.09 10.04
N GLY A 314 1.77 -16.33 11.27
CA GLY A 314 2.64 -15.44 12.03
C GLY A 314 1.92 -14.43 12.92
N GLU A 315 2.60 -14.06 14.01
CA GLU A 315 2.13 -13.11 15.03
C GLU A 315 1.67 -11.77 14.43
N PHE A 316 2.38 -11.27 13.41
CA PHE A 316 2.04 -10.01 12.75
C PHE A 316 0.65 -10.05 12.08
N ASN A 317 0.15 -11.22 11.66
CA ASN A 317 -1.19 -11.34 11.12
C ASN A 317 -2.26 -11.34 12.22
N ILE A 318 -1.93 -11.71 13.45
CA ILE A 318 -2.81 -11.49 14.60
C ILE A 318 -3.01 -9.98 14.79
N TYR A 319 -1.93 -9.17 14.79
CA TYR A 319 -2.05 -7.70 14.82
C TYR A 319 -2.91 -7.17 13.68
N ASN A 320 -2.71 -7.66 12.45
CA ASN A 320 -3.48 -7.22 11.29
C ASN A 320 -4.98 -7.52 11.42
N VAL A 321 -5.33 -8.72 11.92
CA VAL A 321 -6.71 -9.13 12.17
C VAL A 321 -7.34 -8.32 13.29
N LEU A 322 -6.63 -8.08 14.40
CA LEU A 322 -7.12 -7.24 15.50
C LEU A 322 -7.39 -5.81 15.03
N ALA A 323 -6.49 -5.22 14.21
CA ALA A 323 -6.68 -3.89 13.62
C ALA A 323 -7.94 -3.82 12.74
N ALA A 324 -8.11 -4.80 11.86
CA ALA A 324 -9.28 -4.89 10.98
C ALA A 324 -10.58 -5.08 11.77
N THR A 325 -10.57 -5.97 12.76
CA THR A 325 -11.72 -6.22 13.64
C THR A 325 -12.12 -4.98 14.43
N ALA A 326 -11.15 -4.29 15.03
CA ALA A 326 -11.38 -3.04 15.77
C ALA A 326 -11.99 -1.95 14.87
N ALA A 327 -11.51 -1.84 13.62
CA ALA A 327 -12.02 -0.86 12.65
C ALA A 327 -13.47 -1.15 12.24
N LEU A 328 -13.80 -2.39 11.95
CA LEU A 328 -15.17 -2.79 11.58
C LEU A 328 -16.12 -2.71 12.78
N TYR A 329 -15.68 -3.16 13.96
CA TYR A 329 -16.46 -3.04 15.19
C TYR A 329 -16.77 -1.58 15.55
N ALA A 330 -15.80 -0.69 15.40
CA ALA A 330 -15.98 0.75 15.62
C ALA A 330 -17.08 1.35 14.73
N ARG A 331 -17.27 0.80 13.52
CA ARG A 331 -18.34 1.18 12.59
C ARG A 331 -19.69 0.50 12.88
N GLY A 332 -19.74 -0.38 13.90
CA GLY A 332 -20.96 -1.04 14.33
C GLY A 332 -21.28 -2.36 13.61
N TYR A 333 -20.31 -2.95 12.91
CA TYR A 333 -20.48 -4.28 12.33
C TYR A 333 -20.51 -5.34 13.44
N ASP A 334 -21.33 -6.37 13.22
CA ASP A 334 -21.48 -7.46 14.18
C ASP A 334 -20.19 -8.26 14.34
N LEU A 335 -19.73 -8.42 15.59
CA LEU A 335 -18.46 -9.05 15.90
C LEU A 335 -18.46 -10.54 15.52
N GLN A 336 -19.57 -11.24 15.69
CA GLN A 336 -19.67 -12.65 15.35
C GLN A 336 -19.52 -12.86 13.84
N LEU A 337 -20.17 -12.02 13.03
CA LEU A 337 -20.01 -12.05 11.57
C LEU A 337 -18.58 -11.73 11.15
N ILE A 338 -17.91 -10.76 11.81
CA ILE A 338 -16.50 -10.46 11.54
C ILE A 338 -15.63 -11.70 11.78
N ILE A 339 -15.79 -12.38 12.93
CA ILE A 339 -15.01 -13.56 13.31
C ILE A 339 -15.25 -14.70 12.30
N GLU A 340 -16.48 -14.96 11.91
CA GLU A 340 -16.81 -15.96 10.89
C GLU A 340 -16.11 -15.70 9.54
N GLN A 341 -15.96 -14.42 9.15
CA GLN A 341 -15.23 -14.09 7.94
C GLN A 341 -13.72 -14.25 8.10
N ILE A 342 -13.16 -13.98 9.30
CA ILE A 342 -11.73 -14.16 9.58
C ILE A 342 -11.30 -15.64 9.38
N GLU A 343 -12.11 -16.59 9.78
CA GLU A 343 -11.84 -18.02 9.60
C GLU A 343 -11.74 -18.43 8.12
N ASN A 344 -12.42 -17.70 7.24
CA ASN A 344 -12.49 -17.96 5.80
C ASN A 344 -11.57 -17.03 4.97
N LEU A 345 -10.72 -16.21 5.61
CA LEU A 345 -9.84 -15.29 4.88
C LEU A 345 -8.86 -16.06 3.97
N PRO A 346 -8.75 -15.67 2.70
CA PRO A 346 -7.71 -16.19 1.83
C PRO A 346 -6.34 -15.67 2.28
N PRO A 347 -5.25 -16.43 2.01
CA PRO A 347 -3.89 -15.90 2.16
C PRO A 347 -3.71 -14.59 1.39
N VAL A 348 -2.97 -13.66 1.98
CA VAL A 348 -2.64 -12.41 1.29
C VAL A 348 -1.49 -12.66 0.33
N LYS A 349 -1.69 -12.43 -0.96
CA LYS A 349 -0.69 -12.67 -2.00
C LYS A 349 0.63 -11.96 -1.67
N GLY A 350 1.73 -12.72 -1.67
CA GLY A 350 3.08 -12.22 -1.38
C GLY A 350 3.30 -11.77 0.07
N ARG A 351 2.50 -12.27 1.03
CA ARG A 351 2.66 -12.02 2.47
C ARG A 351 2.67 -13.34 3.23
N MET A 352 3.87 -13.89 3.45
CA MET A 352 4.07 -15.25 3.96
C MET A 352 3.19 -16.27 3.20
N GLU A 353 3.08 -16.07 1.90
CA GLU A 353 2.31 -16.93 1.01
C GLU A 353 3.06 -18.25 0.81
N LYS A 354 2.42 -19.34 1.19
CA LYS A 354 2.97 -20.69 0.96
C LYS A 354 2.78 -21.05 -0.50
N VAL A 355 3.87 -21.44 -1.16
CA VAL A 355 3.84 -21.92 -2.54
C VAL A 355 3.33 -23.37 -2.56
N GLU A 356 2.20 -23.60 -3.21
CA GLU A 356 1.67 -24.93 -3.44
C GLU A 356 2.49 -25.67 -4.50
N THR A 357 3.14 -26.78 -4.10
CA THR A 357 4.03 -27.56 -4.96
C THR A 357 4.17 -28.99 -4.46
N ASP A 358 4.42 -29.92 -5.38
CA ASP A 358 4.73 -31.32 -5.09
C ASP A 358 6.21 -31.54 -4.72
N LEU A 359 7.03 -30.48 -4.67
CA LEU A 359 8.44 -30.57 -4.30
C LEU A 359 8.57 -30.95 -2.82
N PRO A 360 9.62 -31.70 -2.46
CA PRO A 360 9.89 -32.02 -1.04
C PRO A 360 10.50 -30.83 -0.26
N LEU A 361 10.03 -29.60 -0.55
CA LEU A 361 10.47 -28.35 0.05
C LEU A 361 9.27 -27.59 0.63
N GLN A 362 9.53 -26.75 1.62
CA GLN A 362 8.57 -25.75 2.05
C GLN A 362 9.02 -24.38 1.54
N ILE A 363 8.22 -23.76 0.69
CA ILE A 363 8.57 -22.50 0.04
C ILE A 363 7.55 -21.43 0.43
N PHE A 364 8.06 -20.28 0.88
CA PHE A 364 7.25 -19.10 1.20
C PHE A 364 7.72 -17.89 0.38
N ILE A 365 6.76 -17.07 -0.02
CA ILE A 365 6.98 -15.79 -0.68
C ILE A 365 6.56 -14.66 0.27
N ASP A 366 7.42 -13.68 0.45
CA ASP A 366 7.10 -12.51 1.28
C ASP A 366 7.59 -11.19 0.66
N TYR A 367 6.92 -10.11 1.00
CA TYR A 367 7.27 -8.75 0.56
C TYR A 367 8.24 -8.06 1.55
N ALA A 368 8.81 -8.77 2.51
CA ALA A 368 9.70 -8.21 3.53
C ALA A 368 10.93 -7.56 2.89
N HIS A 369 11.05 -6.24 3.07
CA HIS A 369 12.12 -5.39 2.54
C HIS A 369 12.61 -4.35 3.56
N THR A 370 12.27 -4.55 4.84
CA THR A 370 12.77 -3.79 6.00
C THR A 370 13.32 -4.75 7.05
N PRO A 371 14.23 -4.32 7.94
CA PRO A 371 14.77 -5.18 8.99
C PRO A 371 13.70 -5.82 9.86
N ASP A 372 12.71 -5.05 10.31
CA ASP A 372 11.57 -5.52 11.10
C ASP A 372 10.72 -6.56 10.35
N ALA A 373 10.42 -6.31 9.06
CA ALA A 373 9.64 -7.26 8.27
C ALA A 373 10.38 -8.58 8.04
N ILE A 374 11.71 -8.55 7.82
CA ILE A 374 12.54 -9.75 7.67
C ILE A 374 12.52 -10.59 8.95
N GLU A 375 12.71 -9.96 10.11
CA GLU A 375 12.63 -10.64 11.40
C GLU A 375 11.26 -11.31 11.61
N LYS A 376 10.19 -10.60 11.30
CA LYS A 376 8.82 -11.13 11.40
C LYS A 376 8.55 -12.28 10.44
N ALA A 377 9.04 -12.21 9.20
CA ALA A 377 8.91 -13.27 8.21
C ALA A 377 9.65 -14.55 8.66
N ILE A 378 10.87 -14.42 9.16
CA ILE A 378 11.65 -15.54 9.70
C ILE A 378 10.92 -16.16 10.90
N ASN A 379 10.49 -15.35 11.87
CA ASN A 379 9.77 -15.84 13.05
C ASN A 379 8.45 -16.55 12.68
N ALA A 380 7.73 -16.05 11.69
CA ALA A 380 6.50 -16.70 11.19
C ALA A 380 6.76 -18.04 10.50
N ALA A 381 7.93 -18.20 9.88
CA ALA A 381 8.31 -19.44 9.22
C ALA A 381 8.95 -20.48 10.16
N MET A 382 9.50 -20.06 11.31
CA MET A 382 10.17 -20.96 12.26
C MET A 382 9.33 -22.19 12.68
N PRO A 383 8.03 -22.10 12.96
CA PRO A 383 7.21 -23.27 13.30
C PRO A 383 7.14 -24.34 12.19
N TYR A 384 7.47 -23.97 10.95
CA TYR A 384 7.47 -24.87 9.78
C TYR A 384 8.84 -25.50 9.51
N LYS A 385 9.90 -25.01 10.14
CA LYS A 385 11.24 -25.58 10.04
C LYS A 385 11.26 -26.92 10.76
N LYS A 386 11.45 -28.00 10.00
CA LYS A 386 11.57 -29.35 10.58
C LYS A 386 12.88 -29.53 11.35
N PRO A 387 12.91 -30.32 12.41
CA PRO A 387 14.16 -30.63 13.13
C PRO A 387 15.24 -31.17 12.18
N GLY A 388 16.46 -30.62 12.28
CA GLY A 388 17.61 -31.03 11.48
C GLY A 388 17.56 -30.55 10.00
N ARG A 389 16.59 -29.72 9.63
CA ARG A 389 16.48 -29.11 8.30
C ARG A 389 16.91 -27.65 8.33
N LYS A 390 17.36 -27.15 7.18
CA LYS A 390 17.83 -25.76 7.01
C LYS A 390 16.68 -24.83 6.71
N MET A 391 16.82 -23.59 7.16
CA MET A 391 16.10 -22.44 6.64
C MET A 391 17.03 -21.68 5.70
N ILE A 392 16.63 -21.53 4.45
CA ILE A 392 17.33 -20.74 3.43
C ILE A 392 16.53 -19.46 3.22
N PHE A 393 17.18 -18.31 3.38
CA PHE A 393 16.53 -17.01 3.26
C PHE A 393 17.16 -16.19 2.13
N LEU A 394 16.38 -15.89 1.12
CA LEU A 394 16.79 -14.99 0.04
C LEU A 394 16.27 -13.59 0.32
N VAL A 395 17.17 -12.62 0.43
CA VAL A 395 16.85 -11.21 0.67
C VAL A 395 17.39 -10.33 -0.45
N GLY A 396 16.50 -9.50 -1.01
CA GLY A 396 16.83 -8.47 -1.98
C GLY A 396 16.42 -7.08 -1.51
N THR A 397 17.01 -6.06 -2.11
CA THR A 397 16.61 -4.67 -1.89
C THR A 397 16.70 -3.87 -3.19
N GLY A 398 15.86 -2.83 -3.30
CA GLY A 398 15.80 -1.97 -4.48
C GLY A 398 17.00 -1.04 -4.58
N GLY A 399 17.44 -0.76 -5.82
CA GLY A 399 18.40 0.27 -6.13
C GLY A 399 17.81 1.67 -6.09
N GLY A 400 18.65 2.68 -5.78
CA GLY A 400 18.21 4.08 -5.70
C GLY A 400 17.17 4.34 -4.60
N ARG A 401 17.19 3.54 -3.51
CA ARG A 401 16.35 3.64 -2.33
C ARG A 401 17.19 3.80 -1.08
N ASP A 402 16.55 3.84 0.09
CA ASP A 402 17.24 3.93 1.38
C ASP A 402 18.29 2.80 1.52
N LYS A 403 19.57 3.20 1.47
CA LYS A 403 20.71 2.28 1.62
C LYS A 403 21.04 2.00 3.07
N THR A 404 20.64 2.87 3.99
CA THR A 404 21.03 2.82 5.39
C THR A 404 20.51 1.58 6.10
N LYS A 405 19.38 1.05 5.65
CA LYS A 405 18.75 -0.16 6.19
C LYS A 405 19.40 -1.48 5.72
N ARG A 406 20.22 -1.48 4.65
CA ARG A 406 20.76 -2.70 4.01
C ARG A 406 21.55 -3.59 4.97
N PRO A 407 22.51 -3.07 5.75
CA PRO A 407 23.24 -3.91 6.71
C PRO A 407 22.31 -4.53 7.77
N ASP A 408 21.36 -3.76 8.29
CA ASP A 408 20.42 -4.25 9.31
C ASP A 408 19.49 -5.33 8.74
N MET A 409 19.09 -5.23 7.47
CA MET A 409 18.32 -6.28 6.77
C MET A 409 19.09 -7.59 6.74
N ALA A 410 20.38 -7.57 6.37
CA ALA A 410 21.22 -8.76 6.33
C ALA A 410 21.52 -9.31 7.74
N ALA A 411 21.70 -8.43 8.74
CA ALA A 411 21.86 -8.85 10.14
C ALA A 411 20.63 -9.62 10.64
N LYS A 412 19.42 -9.15 10.33
CA LYS A 412 18.18 -9.88 10.66
C LYS A 412 18.02 -11.18 9.87
N ALA A 413 18.42 -11.20 8.61
CA ALA A 413 18.42 -12.41 7.78
C ALA A 413 19.40 -13.49 8.29
N SER A 414 20.45 -13.10 9.01
CA SER A 414 21.49 -14.01 9.55
C SER A 414 20.96 -14.99 10.62
N VAL A 415 19.70 -14.94 11.00
CA VAL A 415 19.04 -15.98 11.82
C VAL A 415 18.81 -17.26 11.02
N ALA A 416 18.72 -17.17 9.69
CA ALA A 416 18.58 -18.32 8.81
C ALA A 416 19.90 -19.11 8.71
N ASP A 417 19.80 -20.42 8.46
CA ASP A 417 20.99 -21.29 8.36
C ASP A 417 21.85 -20.99 7.10
N TYR A 418 21.22 -20.45 6.05
CA TYR A 418 21.88 -20.00 4.84
C TYR A 418 21.17 -18.78 4.25
N VAL A 419 21.94 -17.76 3.88
CA VAL A 419 21.39 -16.50 3.34
C VAL A 419 21.87 -16.26 1.92
N ILE A 420 20.98 -15.82 1.05
CA ILE A 420 21.32 -15.39 -0.31
C ILE A 420 21.00 -13.91 -0.43
N LEU A 421 22.03 -13.12 -0.65
CA LEU A 421 21.95 -11.68 -0.86
C LEU A 421 21.81 -11.39 -2.36
N THR A 422 20.75 -10.71 -2.75
CA THR A 422 20.46 -10.43 -4.14
C THR A 422 19.89 -9.02 -4.34
N THR A 423 19.43 -8.73 -5.53
CA THR A 423 18.70 -7.50 -5.84
C THR A 423 17.20 -7.75 -5.85
N ASP A 424 16.42 -6.70 -5.62
CA ASP A 424 14.99 -6.65 -5.87
C ASP A 424 14.75 -5.97 -7.21
N ASP A 425 14.55 -4.65 -7.24
CA ASP A 425 14.55 -3.81 -8.44
C ASP A 425 15.85 -3.00 -8.46
N PRO A 426 16.92 -3.45 -9.11
CA PRO A 426 18.20 -2.73 -9.06
C PRO A 426 18.14 -1.35 -9.72
N ARG A 427 17.21 -1.13 -10.66
CA ARG A 427 17.11 0.09 -11.46
C ARG A 427 18.46 0.42 -12.10
N TYR A 428 19.03 1.59 -11.77
CA TYR A 428 20.34 2.05 -12.29
C TYR A 428 21.51 1.75 -11.34
N GLU A 429 21.27 1.06 -10.21
CA GLU A 429 22.34 0.72 -9.27
C GLU A 429 22.95 -0.64 -9.60
N GLU A 430 24.28 -0.70 -9.58
CA GLU A 430 25.04 -1.93 -9.86
C GLU A 430 24.76 -3.01 -8.81
N PHE A 431 24.63 -4.25 -9.24
CA PHE A 431 24.33 -5.42 -8.40
C PHE A 431 25.31 -5.57 -7.25
N ASP A 432 26.61 -5.43 -7.53
CA ASP A 432 27.67 -5.56 -6.53
C ASP A 432 27.61 -4.47 -5.46
N SER A 433 27.12 -3.26 -5.80
CA SER A 433 26.89 -2.20 -4.81
C SER A 433 25.80 -2.59 -3.82
N ILE A 434 24.68 -3.16 -4.33
CA ILE A 434 23.54 -3.56 -3.51
C ILE A 434 23.90 -4.73 -2.61
N THR A 435 24.45 -5.81 -3.18
CA THR A 435 24.81 -7.01 -2.43
C THR A 435 25.97 -6.77 -1.48
N GLY A 436 26.94 -5.91 -1.87
CA GLY A 436 28.06 -5.51 -1.02
C GLY A 436 27.63 -4.71 0.21
N ASP A 437 26.61 -3.85 0.08
CA ASP A 437 26.06 -3.14 1.23
C ASP A 437 25.30 -4.09 2.18
N LEU A 438 24.54 -5.06 1.65
CA LEU A 438 23.92 -6.11 2.44
C LEU A 438 24.95 -6.97 3.16
N ALA A 439 26.02 -7.41 2.47
CA ALA A 439 27.05 -8.28 3.02
C ALA A 439 27.77 -7.71 4.25
N LYS A 440 27.86 -6.36 4.36
CA LYS A 440 28.44 -5.69 5.54
C LYS A 440 27.67 -6.00 6.83
N GLY A 441 26.41 -6.39 6.74
CA GLY A 441 25.55 -6.71 7.89
C GLY A 441 25.50 -8.20 8.23
N MET A 442 26.11 -9.07 7.45
CA MET A 442 26.09 -10.52 7.73
C MET A 442 26.82 -10.87 9.02
N LEU A 443 26.22 -11.73 9.84
CA LEU A 443 26.73 -12.15 11.14
C LEU A 443 27.39 -13.54 11.10
N HIS A 444 27.41 -14.23 9.96
CA HIS A 444 28.08 -15.52 9.74
C HIS A 444 28.54 -15.66 8.29
N GLU A 445 29.40 -16.66 8.02
CA GLU A 445 29.96 -16.92 6.68
C GLU A 445 29.08 -17.80 5.76
N HIS A 446 27.93 -18.26 6.24
CA HIS A 446 27.04 -19.14 5.47
C HIS A 446 26.08 -18.30 4.60
N PHE A 447 26.66 -17.61 3.61
CA PHE A 447 25.86 -16.82 2.66
C PHE A 447 26.50 -16.77 1.27
N ALA A 448 25.71 -16.41 0.28
CA ALA A 448 26.15 -16.10 -1.08
C ALA A 448 25.66 -14.73 -1.53
N CYS A 449 26.46 -14.02 -2.34
CA CYS A 449 26.07 -12.80 -3.06
C CYS A 449 25.83 -13.15 -4.52
N ILE A 450 24.58 -13.06 -4.98
CA ILE A 450 24.18 -13.37 -6.35
C ILE A 450 23.30 -12.23 -6.85
N GLY A 451 23.85 -11.38 -7.71
CA GLY A 451 23.18 -10.15 -8.16
C GLY A 451 21.95 -10.41 -9.01
N ASP A 452 22.00 -11.37 -9.93
CA ASP A 452 20.85 -11.80 -10.71
C ASP A 452 19.85 -12.56 -9.83
N ARG A 453 18.65 -12.02 -9.68
CA ARG A 453 17.64 -12.61 -8.78
C ARG A 453 17.15 -13.98 -9.25
N ALA A 454 17.04 -14.19 -10.55
CA ALA A 454 16.60 -15.49 -11.07
C ALA A 454 17.66 -16.57 -10.81
N GLU A 455 18.94 -16.23 -10.93
CA GLU A 455 20.05 -17.13 -10.53
C GLU A 455 20.07 -17.36 -9.01
N ALA A 456 19.83 -16.32 -8.22
CA ALA A 456 19.74 -16.42 -6.77
C ALA A 456 18.63 -17.39 -6.33
N VAL A 457 17.44 -17.33 -6.96
CA VAL A 457 16.33 -18.26 -6.70
C VAL A 457 16.70 -19.69 -7.08
N ARG A 458 17.34 -19.91 -8.24
CA ARG A 458 17.81 -21.25 -8.66
C ARG A 458 18.85 -21.79 -7.67
N HIS A 459 19.79 -20.96 -7.24
CA HIS A 459 20.79 -21.35 -6.26
C HIS A 459 20.17 -21.73 -4.91
N ALA A 460 19.13 -21.00 -4.45
CA ALA A 460 18.42 -21.38 -3.23
C ALA A 460 17.86 -22.80 -3.30
N VAL A 461 17.30 -23.18 -4.43
CA VAL A 461 16.79 -24.53 -4.66
C VAL A 461 17.92 -25.54 -4.82
N GLU A 462 19.04 -25.18 -5.47
CA GLU A 462 20.19 -26.02 -5.68
C GLU A 462 20.86 -26.44 -4.34
N VAL A 463 20.98 -25.53 -3.38
CA VAL A 463 21.60 -25.82 -2.08
C VAL A 463 20.65 -26.48 -1.08
N ALA A 464 19.33 -26.44 -1.34
CA ALA A 464 18.32 -27.00 -0.47
C ALA A 464 18.29 -28.55 -0.53
N GLU A 465 18.05 -29.19 0.59
CA GLU A 465 17.78 -30.63 0.69
C GLU A 465 16.28 -30.89 0.91
N ALA A 466 15.84 -32.14 0.63
CA ALA A 466 14.44 -32.51 0.88
C ALA A 466 14.04 -32.27 2.34
N GLY A 467 12.97 -31.52 2.54
CA GLY A 467 12.46 -31.11 3.86
C GLY A 467 12.93 -29.74 4.33
N ASP A 468 13.85 -29.09 3.61
CA ASP A 468 14.29 -27.73 3.93
C ASP A 468 13.18 -26.69 3.66
N LEU A 469 13.34 -25.52 4.29
CA LEU A 469 12.44 -24.40 4.19
C LEU A 469 13.14 -23.25 3.46
N ILE A 470 12.49 -22.68 2.46
CA ILE A 470 13.01 -21.54 1.69
C ILE A 470 12.04 -20.36 1.83
N ILE A 471 12.57 -19.18 2.08
CA ILE A 471 11.81 -17.93 2.08
C ILE A 471 12.42 -17.01 1.02
N PHE A 472 11.60 -16.59 0.05
CA PHE A 472 11.95 -15.56 -0.91
C PHE A 472 11.35 -14.23 -0.47
N ALA A 473 12.19 -13.29 -0.04
CA ALA A 473 11.80 -11.99 0.47
C ALA A 473 12.10 -10.85 -0.52
N GLY A 474 11.27 -9.81 -0.47
CA GLY A 474 11.40 -8.57 -1.24
C GLY A 474 10.30 -8.42 -2.29
N LYS A 475 10.17 -9.35 -3.23
CA LYS A 475 9.23 -9.28 -4.35
C LYS A 475 7.76 -9.50 -3.98
N GLY A 476 7.50 -10.39 -3.05
CA GLY A 476 6.12 -10.69 -2.64
C GLY A 476 5.22 -11.02 -3.84
N HIS A 477 4.21 -10.19 -4.06
CA HIS A 477 3.21 -10.36 -5.13
C HIS A 477 3.65 -9.84 -6.51
N GLU A 478 4.81 -9.18 -6.60
CA GLU A 478 5.29 -8.60 -7.86
C GLU A 478 5.76 -9.71 -8.81
N ASP A 479 5.26 -9.68 -10.03
CA ASP A 479 5.56 -10.62 -11.11
C ASP A 479 6.55 -10.06 -12.15
N TYR A 480 7.33 -9.04 -11.74
CA TYR A 480 8.33 -8.36 -12.56
C TYR A 480 9.53 -7.93 -11.73
N GLN A 481 10.64 -7.63 -12.41
CA GLN A 481 11.82 -6.93 -11.89
C GLN A 481 12.07 -5.67 -12.73
N ILE A 482 12.42 -4.54 -12.08
CA ILE A 482 12.76 -3.31 -12.79
C ILE A 482 14.28 -3.19 -12.88
N ILE A 483 14.80 -3.28 -14.11
CA ILE A 483 16.21 -3.00 -14.44
C ILE A 483 16.22 -1.71 -15.28
N GLU A 484 16.96 -0.71 -14.87
CA GLU A 484 16.86 0.66 -15.36
C GLU A 484 15.40 1.18 -15.24
N ASN A 485 14.73 1.44 -16.36
CA ASN A 485 13.34 1.85 -16.44
C ASN A 485 12.43 0.77 -17.07
N THR A 486 12.95 -0.44 -17.28
CA THR A 486 12.23 -1.50 -17.97
C THR A 486 11.76 -2.57 -16.99
N LYS A 487 10.49 -2.95 -17.08
CA LYS A 487 9.93 -4.08 -16.35
C LYS A 487 10.17 -5.37 -17.13
N TYR A 488 10.84 -6.31 -16.50
CA TYR A 488 11.06 -7.67 -17.00
C TYR A 488 10.19 -8.66 -16.21
N PRO A 489 9.51 -9.60 -16.88
CA PRO A 489 8.75 -10.64 -16.18
C PRO A 489 9.64 -11.43 -15.23
N HIS A 490 9.20 -11.63 -13.99
CA HIS A 490 9.90 -12.37 -12.97
C HIS A 490 8.91 -12.98 -11.95
N SER A 491 9.17 -14.21 -11.52
CA SER A 491 8.40 -14.86 -10.45
C SER A 491 9.29 -15.79 -9.66
N ASP A 492 9.56 -15.45 -8.40
CA ASP A 492 10.35 -16.30 -7.49
C ASP A 492 9.74 -17.69 -7.39
N ALA A 493 8.41 -17.78 -7.23
CA ALA A 493 7.70 -19.05 -7.09
C ALA A 493 7.85 -19.95 -8.34
N GLN A 494 7.65 -19.38 -9.53
CA GLN A 494 7.72 -20.15 -10.78
C GLN A 494 9.15 -20.66 -11.02
N ILE A 495 10.15 -19.80 -10.86
CA ILE A 495 11.57 -20.16 -11.02
C ILE A 495 11.96 -21.26 -10.03
N ALA A 496 11.52 -21.15 -8.77
CA ALA A 496 11.80 -22.16 -7.74
C ALA A 496 11.14 -23.52 -8.06
N ILE A 497 9.90 -23.52 -8.55
CA ILE A 497 9.20 -24.76 -8.95
C ILE A 497 9.92 -25.42 -10.14
N GLU A 498 10.31 -24.64 -11.15
CA GLU A 498 11.03 -25.15 -12.33
C GLU A 498 12.40 -25.74 -11.94
N ALA A 499 13.18 -25.03 -11.11
CA ALA A 499 14.46 -25.50 -10.62
C ALA A 499 14.31 -26.76 -9.74
N GLY A 500 13.28 -26.80 -8.90
CA GLY A 500 12.99 -27.94 -8.05
C GLY A 500 12.60 -29.20 -8.80
N LYS A 501 11.82 -29.08 -9.88
CA LYS A 501 11.51 -30.20 -10.77
C LYS A 501 12.76 -30.79 -11.41
N LEU A 502 13.73 -29.95 -11.80
CA LEU A 502 14.99 -30.43 -12.37
C LEU A 502 15.89 -31.14 -11.35
N LYS A 503 15.77 -30.80 -10.06
CA LYS A 503 16.60 -31.36 -9.00
C LYS A 503 16.00 -32.60 -8.33
N PHE A 504 14.68 -32.63 -8.09
CA PHE A 504 14.02 -33.60 -7.22
C PHE A 504 13.12 -34.58 -7.98
N VAL A 505 12.87 -34.35 -9.26
CA VAL A 505 12.08 -35.22 -10.14
C VAL A 505 12.96 -35.77 -11.25
#